data_df6aacbf7671145b11d5db6df46ad3bf
#
_entry.id   df6aacbf7671145b11d5db6df46ad3bf
#
_cell.length_a   1.000
_cell.length_b   1.000
_cell.length_c   1.000
_cell.angle_alpha   90.00
_cell.angle_beta   90.00
_cell.angle_gamma   90.00
#
_symmetry.space_group_name_H-M   'P 1'
#
loop_
_entity.id
_entity.type
_entity.pdbx_description
1 polymer ?
#
loop_
_entity_poly.entity_id
_entity_poly.type
_entity_poly.pdbx_seq_one_letter_code
_entity_poly.pdbx_strand_id
1 'polypeptide(L)'
;CSNEIPLNQDDICKMLDDNPSWKKPLLDTEKKWGAKPSTVMAIIRQESSFDSRAAPDREKILWVFPGKRPSSARGYSQAVKSTWEEYQNETGNNWARRASFKNSVDFIGWYLSKARSSGIQNYEVEKLYLAYHEGYGGYKRGTFNEKDWLLSVAKKVKLNAAKYERQLKNCEIAVKKRNWNIFD
;
A
#
# COMPACT_ATOMS: atom_id res chain seq x y z
N CYS A 1 -21.12 2.83 -1.53
CA CYS A 1 -20.10 1.81 -1.79
C CYS A 1 -19.45 1.51 -0.45
N SER A 2 -19.72 0.36 0.14
CA SER A 2 -19.11 -0.08 1.39
C SER A 2 -17.64 -0.40 1.11
N ASN A 3 -16.72 0.28 1.79
CA ASN A 3 -15.32 -0.12 1.87
C ASN A 3 -15.23 -1.33 2.82
N GLU A 4 -15.79 -2.45 2.40
CA GLU A 4 -15.72 -3.68 3.18
C GLU A 4 -14.35 -4.33 2.99
N ILE A 5 -13.82 -4.85 4.10
CA ILE A 5 -12.56 -5.60 4.08
C ILE A 5 -12.80 -6.87 3.24
N PRO A 6 -11.98 -7.15 2.21
CA PRO A 6 -12.15 -8.36 1.40
C PRO A 6 -12.10 -9.62 2.26
N LEU A 7 -13.10 -10.48 2.11
CA LEU A 7 -13.18 -11.75 2.85
C LEU A 7 -12.07 -12.72 2.43
N ASN A 8 -11.75 -12.75 1.13
CA ASN A 8 -10.66 -13.56 0.59
C ASN A 8 -9.53 -12.67 0.08
N GLN A 9 -8.53 -12.45 0.94
CA GLN A 9 -7.35 -11.65 0.59
C GLN A 9 -6.28 -12.47 -0.15
N ASP A 10 -6.53 -13.73 -0.43
CA ASP A 10 -5.60 -14.60 -1.15
C ASP A 10 -5.82 -14.60 -2.66
N ASP A 11 -6.90 -14.01 -3.14
CA ASP A 11 -7.27 -13.90 -4.54
C ASP A 11 -7.44 -12.44 -4.96
N ILE A 12 -6.40 -11.89 -5.63
CA ILE A 12 -6.42 -10.49 -6.08
C ILE A 12 -7.47 -10.26 -7.17
N CYS A 13 -7.73 -11.25 -8.03
CA CYS A 13 -8.73 -11.11 -9.09
C CYS A 13 -10.11 -10.92 -8.48
N LYS A 14 -10.48 -11.79 -7.51
CA LYS A 14 -11.73 -11.67 -6.79
C LYS A 14 -11.82 -10.35 -6.01
N MET A 15 -10.76 -9.93 -5.33
CA MET A 15 -10.73 -8.63 -4.63
C MET A 15 -11.01 -7.46 -5.58
N LEU A 16 -10.46 -7.49 -6.80
CA LEU A 16 -10.64 -6.44 -7.80
C LEU A 16 -12.01 -6.51 -8.48
N ASP A 17 -12.63 -7.66 -8.56
CA ASP A 17 -13.98 -7.81 -9.08
C ASP A 17 -15.03 -7.38 -8.06
N ASP A 18 -14.82 -7.71 -6.78
CA ASP A 18 -15.66 -7.23 -5.68
C ASP A 18 -15.50 -5.70 -5.44
N ASN A 19 -14.33 -5.14 -5.81
CA ASN A 19 -13.99 -3.71 -5.67
C ASN A 19 -13.50 -3.09 -7.00
N PRO A 20 -14.36 -2.95 -8.02
CA PRO A 20 -13.92 -2.49 -9.35
C PRO A 20 -13.31 -1.09 -9.35
N SER A 21 -13.67 -0.25 -8.37
CA SER A 21 -13.10 1.09 -8.17
C SER A 21 -11.60 1.08 -7.83
N TRP A 22 -11.03 -0.05 -7.43
CA TRP A 22 -9.62 -0.19 -7.10
C TRP A 22 -8.72 -0.37 -8.34
N LYS A 23 -9.30 -0.87 -9.44
CA LYS A 23 -8.55 -1.17 -10.68
C LYS A 23 -7.84 0.07 -11.24
N LYS A 24 -8.59 1.15 -11.45
CA LYS A 24 -8.03 2.38 -12.02
C LYS A 24 -6.93 3.02 -11.16
N PRO A 25 -7.09 3.23 -9.84
CA PRO A 25 -6.02 3.75 -8.99
C PRO A 25 -4.72 2.94 -9.06
N LEU A 26 -4.79 1.61 -9.10
CA LEU A 26 -3.62 0.75 -9.20
C LEU A 26 -2.87 0.96 -10.53
N LEU A 27 -3.60 1.03 -11.65
CA LEU A 27 -3.01 1.29 -12.96
C LEU A 27 -2.44 2.71 -13.08
N ASP A 28 -3.15 3.71 -12.55
CA ASP A 28 -2.66 5.09 -12.53
C ASP A 28 -1.36 5.20 -11.72
N THR A 29 -1.27 4.49 -10.59
CA THR A 29 -0.07 4.45 -9.74
C THR A 29 1.10 3.74 -10.42
N GLU A 30 0.85 2.62 -11.10
CA GLU A 30 1.87 1.93 -11.87
C GLU A 30 2.42 2.83 -12.98
N LYS A 31 1.53 3.50 -13.73
CA LYS A 31 1.91 4.42 -14.79
C LYS A 31 2.71 5.63 -14.27
N LYS A 32 2.28 6.20 -13.14
CA LYS A 32 2.86 7.43 -12.59
C LYS A 32 4.18 7.17 -11.85
N TRP A 33 4.19 6.12 -11.05
CA TRP A 33 5.28 5.84 -10.12
C TRP A 33 6.07 4.56 -10.44
N GLY A 34 5.63 3.76 -11.41
CA GLY A 34 6.24 2.48 -11.74
C GLY A 34 6.07 1.40 -10.65
N ALA A 35 5.15 1.58 -9.71
CA ALA A 35 4.90 0.63 -8.63
C ALA A 35 3.88 -0.42 -9.09
N LYS A 36 4.30 -1.70 -9.14
CA LYS A 36 3.44 -2.79 -9.61
C LYS A 36 2.21 -2.97 -8.73
N PRO A 37 0.99 -3.14 -9.30
CA PRO A 37 -0.23 -3.43 -8.55
C PRO A 37 -0.08 -4.57 -7.54
N SER A 38 0.59 -5.65 -7.90
CA SER A 38 0.87 -6.79 -7.03
C SER A 38 1.64 -6.41 -5.76
N THR A 39 2.66 -5.56 -5.90
CA THR A 39 3.49 -5.08 -4.78
C THR A 39 2.69 -4.14 -3.88
N VAL A 40 1.96 -3.19 -4.47
CA VAL A 40 1.12 -2.24 -3.72
C VAL A 40 0.05 -2.98 -2.90
N MET A 41 -0.64 -3.93 -3.50
CA MET A 41 -1.68 -4.74 -2.82
C MET A 41 -1.09 -5.61 -1.71
N ALA A 42 0.10 -6.18 -1.91
CA ALA A 42 0.78 -6.97 -0.87
C ALA A 42 1.20 -6.10 0.33
N ILE A 43 1.62 -4.86 0.10
CA ILE A 43 1.91 -3.89 1.16
C ILE A 43 0.63 -3.54 1.91
N ILE A 44 -0.46 -3.17 1.23
CA ILE A 44 -1.75 -2.85 1.88
C ILE A 44 -2.25 -4.03 2.71
N ARG A 45 -2.14 -5.25 2.19
CA ARG A 45 -2.51 -6.46 2.93
C ARG A 45 -1.74 -6.56 4.25
N GLN A 46 -0.44 -6.33 4.21
CA GLN A 46 0.42 -6.42 5.39
C GLN A 46 0.16 -5.29 6.39
N GLU A 47 -0.04 -4.06 5.92
CA GLU A 47 -0.19 -2.88 6.76
C GLU A 47 -1.56 -2.81 7.46
N SER A 48 -2.63 -3.13 6.75
CA SER A 48 -3.98 -2.88 7.25
C SER A 48 -4.97 -4.02 7.01
N SER A 49 -4.57 -5.10 6.34
CA SER A 49 -5.51 -6.11 5.85
C SER A 49 -6.69 -5.49 5.07
N PHE A 50 -6.41 -4.45 4.30
CA PHE A 50 -7.41 -3.66 3.55
C PHE A 50 -8.43 -2.90 4.41
N ASP A 51 -8.20 -2.72 5.71
CA ASP A 51 -9.06 -1.86 6.53
C ASP A 51 -8.70 -0.37 6.33
N SER A 52 -9.66 0.37 5.78
CA SER A 52 -9.54 1.83 5.58
C SER A 52 -9.43 2.62 6.88
N ARG A 53 -9.84 2.03 8.00
CA ARG A 53 -9.85 2.66 9.33
C ARG A 53 -8.76 2.13 10.24
N ALA A 54 -7.93 1.20 9.76
CA ALA A 54 -6.85 0.62 10.53
C ALA A 54 -6.01 1.71 11.20
N ALA A 55 -5.72 1.49 12.48
CA ALA A 55 -4.90 2.37 13.30
C ALA A 55 -4.37 1.56 14.49
N PRO A 56 -3.18 1.86 15.01
CA PRO A 56 -2.66 1.23 16.22
C PRO A 56 -3.65 1.35 17.38
N ASP A 57 -3.71 0.33 18.21
CA ASP A 57 -4.52 0.38 19.43
C ASP A 57 -4.09 1.53 20.32
N ARG A 58 -5.05 2.05 21.08
CA ARG A 58 -4.75 3.07 22.09
C ARG A 58 -4.19 2.39 23.33
N GLU A 59 -3.19 3.00 23.94
CA GLU A 59 -2.76 2.63 25.28
C GLU A 59 -3.95 2.77 26.24
N LYS A 60 -4.12 1.80 27.14
CA LYS A 60 -5.16 1.87 28.18
C LYS A 60 -4.59 2.57 29.39
N ILE A 61 -5.14 3.74 29.73
CA ILE A 61 -4.84 4.44 30.97
C ILE A 61 -5.80 3.89 32.04
N LEU A 62 -5.25 3.44 33.17
CA LEU A 62 -6.01 2.87 34.28
C LEU A 62 -6.99 1.75 33.87
N TRP A 63 -6.60 0.93 32.87
CA TRP A 63 -7.36 -0.23 32.36
C TRP A 63 -8.71 0.11 31.69
N VAL A 64 -9.20 1.34 31.79
CA VAL A 64 -10.57 1.72 31.37
C VAL A 64 -10.60 2.88 30.39
N PHE A 65 -9.71 3.86 30.49
CA PHE A 65 -9.72 5.04 29.64
C PHE A 65 -8.81 4.92 28.42
N PRO A 66 -9.28 5.30 27.21
CA PRO A 66 -8.44 5.30 26.02
C PRO A 66 -7.37 6.39 26.09
N GLY A 67 -6.10 5.98 26.16
CA GLY A 67 -4.94 6.86 26.11
C GLY A 67 -4.53 7.30 24.71
N LYS A 68 -3.28 7.75 24.58
CA LYS A 68 -2.68 8.12 23.27
C LYS A 68 -2.41 6.87 22.45
N ARG A 69 -2.37 7.02 21.13
CA ARG A 69 -1.89 5.96 20.24
C ARG A 69 -0.36 5.97 20.19
N PRO A 70 0.31 4.82 20.20
CA PRO A 70 1.78 4.75 20.12
C PRO A 70 2.34 5.28 18.80
N SER A 71 1.52 5.33 17.75
CA SER A 71 1.87 5.84 16.43
C SER A 71 0.71 6.58 15.80
N SER A 72 1.03 7.52 14.89
CA SER A 72 0.05 8.22 14.05
C SER A 72 -0.30 7.46 12.75
N ALA A 73 0.19 6.24 12.57
CA ALA A 73 -0.12 5.37 11.43
C ALA A 73 -1.62 5.17 11.24
N ARG A 74 -2.12 5.23 9.99
CA ARG A 74 -3.57 5.15 9.74
C ARG A 74 -3.90 4.71 8.32
N GLY A 75 -5.07 4.04 8.20
CA GLY A 75 -5.70 3.68 6.94
C GLY A 75 -4.99 2.57 6.19
N TYR A 76 -5.29 2.43 4.92
CA TYR A 76 -4.78 1.34 4.07
C TYR A 76 -3.25 1.20 4.07
N SER A 77 -2.54 2.32 4.03
CA SER A 77 -1.08 2.37 3.90
C SER A 77 -0.33 2.43 5.23
N GLN A 78 -1.03 2.56 6.35
CA GLN A 78 -0.44 2.80 7.68
C GLN A 78 0.61 3.94 7.70
N ALA A 79 0.46 4.90 6.77
CA ALA A 79 1.31 6.07 6.72
C ALA A 79 1.22 6.88 8.02
N VAL A 80 2.35 7.24 8.61
CA VAL A 80 2.42 8.17 9.73
C VAL A 80 2.15 9.60 9.24
N LYS A 81 1.71 10.46 10.16
CA LYS A 81 1.25 11.82 9.81
C LYS A 81 2.33 12.63 9.08
N SER A 82 3.55 12.64 9.58
CA SER A 82 4.66 13.41 8.98
C SER A 82 4.97 12.99 7.54
N THR A 83 5.05 11.68 7.29
CA THR A 83 5.32 11.16 5.94
C THR A 83 4.15 11.40 4.98
N TRP A 84 2.91 11.38 5.51
CA TRP A 84 1.74 11.72 4.71
C TRP A 84 1.72 13.21 4.32
N GLU A 85 2.10 14.11 5.23
CA GLU A 85 2.23 15.54 4.96
C GLU A 85 3.35 15.81 3.94
N GLU A 86 4.48 15.10 4.02
CA GLU A 86 5.55 15.16 3.01
C GLU A 86 5.02 14.78 1.62
N TYR A 87 4.29 13.65 1.53
CA TYR A 87 3.65 13.24 0.29
C TYR A 87 2.69 14.30 -0.27
N GLN A 88 1.83 14.87 0.58
CA GLN A 88 0.89 15.90 0.17
C GLN A 88 1.62 17.13 -0.38
N ASN A 89 2.66 17.58 0.30
CA ASN A 89 3.46 18.75 -0.11
C ASN A 89 4.20 18.50 -1.43
N GLU A 90 4.84 17.35 -1.59
CA GLU A 90 5.61 17.04 -2.81
C GLU A 90 4.74 16.78 -4.03
N THR A 91 3.54 16.25 -3.84
CA THR A 91 2.64 15.90 -4.96
C THR A 91 1.56 16.95 -5.24
N GLY A 92 1.43 17.95 -4.37
CA GLY A 92 0.34 18.93 -4.43
C GLY A 92 -1.03 18.36 -4.06
N ASN A 93 -1.10 17.11 -3.55
CA ASN A 93 -2.36 16.44 -3.24
C ASN A 93 -2.83 16.74 -1.80
N ASN A 94 -3.03 18.03 -1.50
CA ASN A 94 -3.32 18.54 -0.15
C ASN A 94 -4.62 17.98 0.46
N TRP A 95 -5.55 17.48 -0.36
CA TRP A 95 -6.82 16.92 0.08
C TRP A 95 -6.81 15.40 0.19
N ALA A 96 -5.66 14.75 0.00
CA ALA A 96 -5.54 13.32 0.13
C ALA A 96 -5.90 12.84 1.54
N ARG A 97 -6.62 11.70 1.61
CA ARG A 97 -7.06 11.09 2.87
C ARG A 97 -6.49 9.68 2.99
N ARG A 98 -5.89 9.36 4.15
CA ARG A 98 -5.30 8.03 4.42
C ARG A 98 -6.32 6.88 4.42
N ALA A 99 -7.60 7.17 4.61
CA ALA A 99 -8.70 6.20 4.51
C ALA A 99 -9.21 5.99 3.06
N SER A 100 -8.69 6.74 2.08
CA SER A 100 -9.03 6.57 0.66
C SER A 100 -8.08 5.56 0.02
N PHE A 101 -8.62 4.49 -0.58
CA PHE A 101 -7.83 3.51 -1.32
C PHE A 101 -7.00 4.17 -2.42
N LYS A 102 -7.62 5.00 -3.26
CA LYS A 102 -6.94 5.75 -4.33
C LYS A 102 -5.73 6.54 -3.81
N ASN A 103 -5.91 7.28 -2.72
CA ASN A 103 -4.85 8.12 -2.18
C ASN A 103 -3.75 7.28 -1.51
N SER A 104 -4.12 6.18 -0.85
CA SER A 104 -3.16 5.28 -0.22
C SER A 104 -2.31 4.52 -1.25
N VAL A 105 -2.92 4.11 -2.36
CA VAL A 105 -2.21 3.47 -3.49
C VAL A 105 -1.21 4.44 -4.12
N ASP A 106 -1.62 5.68 -4.40
CA ASP A 106 -0.73 6.73 -4.94
C ASP A 106 0.40 7.07 -3.95
N PHE A 107 0.11 7.16 -2.66
CA PHE A 107 1.12 7.34 -1.60
C PHE A 107 2.16 6.21 -1.59
N ILE A 108 1.71 4.95 -1.62
CA ILE A 108 2.64 3.81 -1.65
C ILE A 108 3.51 3.89 -2.90
N GLY A 109 2.92 4.19 -4.06
CA GLY A 109 3.66 4.35 -5.31
C GLY A 109 4.74 5.43 -5.23
N TRP A 110 4.38 6.62 -4.71
CA TRP A 110 5.30 7.72 -4.47
C TRP A 110 6.44 7.30 -3.54
N TYR A 111 6.12 6.66 -2.42
CA TYR A 111 7.11 6.20 -1.46
C TYR A 111 8.07 5.18 -2.08
N LEU A 112 7.56 4.17 -2.77
CA LEU A 112 8.39 3.18 -3.45
C LEU A 112 9.25 3.79 -4.56
N SER A 113 8.79 4.87 -5.22
CA SER A 113 9.60 5.57 -6.22
C SER A 113 10.86 6.19 -5.61
N LYS A 114 10.76 6.76 -4.40
CA LYS A 114 11.92 7.25 -3.65
C LYS A 114 12.88 6.11 -3.26
N ALA A 115 12.37 4.95 -2.84
CA ALA A 115 13.19 3.78 -2.54
C ALA A 115 13.99 3.33 -3.78
N ARG A 116 13.37 3.35 -4.96
CA ARG A 116 14.06 3.01 -6.23
C ARG A 116 15.12 4.03 -6.62
N SER A 117 14.91 5.31 -6.35
CA SER A 117 15.94 6.34 -6.55
C SER A 117 17.19 6.09 -5.70
N SER A 118 17.08 5.26 -4.65
CA SER A 118 18.22 4.79 -3.84
C SER A 118 18.85 3.49 -4.34
N GLY A 119 18.47 3.02 -5.56
CA GLY A 119 19.05 1.84 -6.21
C GLY A 119 18.28 0.52 -6.02
N ILE A 120 17.19 0.50 -5.23
CA ILE A 120 16.37 -0.71 -5.04
C ILE A 120 15.53 -0.96 -6.30
N GLN A 121 15.58 -2.18 -6.86
CA GLN A 121 14.86 -2.51 -8.07
C GLN A 121 13.41 -2.95 -7.78
N ASN A 122 12.51 -2.80 -8.77
CA ASN A 122 11.09 -3.16 -8.64
C ASN A 122 10.84 -4.65 -8.27
N TYR A 123 11.75 -5.53 -8.65
CA TYR A 123 11.64 -6.95 -8.34
C TYR A 123 12.17 -7.30 -6.94
N GLU A 124 12.87 -6.37 -6.28
CA GLU A 124 13.41 -6.55 -4.93
C GLU A 124 12.35 -6.20 -3.85
N VAL A 125 11.18 -6.82 -3.94
CA VAL A 125 10.01 -6.51 -3.10
C VAL A 125 10.31 -6.56 -1.61
N GLU A 126 11.17 -7.49 -1.18
CA GLU A 126 11.65 -7.57 0.21
C GLU A 126 12.32 -6.25 0.64
N LYS A 127 13.27 -5.77 -0.15
CA LYS A 127 13.99 -4.53 0.13
C LYS A 127 13.08 -3.30 0.04
N LEU A 128 12.16 -3.28 -0.92
CA LEU A 128 11.15 -2.22 -1.04
C LEU A 128 10.29 -2.14 0.23
N TYR A 129 9.84 -3.29 0.76
CA TYR A 129 9.06 -3.32 1.98
C TYR A 129 9.89 -2.94 3.21
N LEU A 130 11.14 -3.40 3.34
CA LEU A 130 12.03 -2.99 4.42
C LEU A 130 12.26 -1.47 4.42
N ALA A 131 12.47 -0.86 3.25
CA ALA A 131 12.59 0.59 3.12
C ALA A 131 11.27 1.31 3.45
N TYR A 132 10.12 0.71 3.10
CA TYR A 132 8.80 1.23 3.43
C TYR A 132 8.58 1.27 4.95
N HIS A 133 8.91 0.20 5.64
CA HIS A 133 8.70 0.06 7.08
C HIS A 133 9.68 0.88 7.93
N GLU A 134 10.99 0.79 7.62
CA GLU A 134 12.05 1.45 8.40
C GLU A 134 12.22 2.95 8.08
N GLY A 135 11.65 3.39 6.97
CA GLY A 135 12.01 4.68 6.38
C GLY A 135 13.37 4.63 5.70
N TYR A 136 13.66 5.60 4.84
CA TYR A 136 14.93 5.64 4.08
C TYR A 136 16.17 5.71 4.97
N GLY A 137 16.10 6.50 6.05
CA GLY A 137 17.19 6.63 7.01
C GLY A 137 17.47 5.31 7.74
N GLY A 138 16.43 4.64 8.22
CA GLY A 138 16.53 3.35 8.88
C GLY A 138 17.05 2.28 7.94
N TYR A 139 16.51 2.20 6.72
CA TYR A 139 16.96 1.25 5.71
C TYR A 139 18.45 1.42 5.38
N LYS A 140 18.92 2.66 5.14
CA LYS A 140 20.34 2.93 4.87
C LYS A 140 21.27 2.53 6.02
N ARG A 141 20.82 2.69 7.26
CA ARG A 141 21.60 2.25 8.44
C ARG A 141 21.48 0.76 8.72
N GLY A 142 20.64 0.03 8.00
CA GLY A 142 20.43 -1.39 8.20
C GLY A 142 19.72 -1.76 9.51
N THR A 143 18.88 -0.86 10.04
CA THR A 143 18.17 -1.07 11.33
C THR A 143 17.23 -2.29 11.33
N PHE A 144 16.91 -2.81 10.15
CA PHE A 144 16.13 -4.03 9.97
C PHE A 144 16.94 -5.31 10.23
N ASN A 145 18.28 -5.26 10.18
CA ASN A 145 19.13 -6.45 10.34
C ASN A 145 18.98 -7.12 11.72
N GLU A 146 18.65 -6.34 12.73
CA GLU A 146 18.43 -6.82 14.11
C GLU A 146 16.95 -7.19 14.39
N LYS A 147 16.11 -7.21 13.36
CA LYS A 147 14.67 -7.43 13.48
C LYS A 147 14.23 -8.65 12.69
N ASP A 148 14.52 -9.84 13.19
CA ASP A 148 14.15 -11.11 12.53
C ASP A 148 12.68 -11.19 12.17
N TRP A 149 11.82 -10.64 13.03
CA TRP A 149 10.39 -10.55 12.77
C TRP A 149 10.10 -9.71 11.52
N LEU A 150 10.81 -8.57 11.31
CA LEU A 150 10.60 -7.71 10.15
C LEU A 150 11.12 -8.36 8.87
N LEU A 151 12.25 -9.06 8.94
CA LEU A 151 12.78 -9.85 7.83
C LEU A 151 11.79 -10.94 7.41
N SER A 152 11.17 -11.61 8.38
CA SER A 152 10.11 -12.60 8.12
C SER A 152 8.86 -11.98 7.48
N VAL A 153 8.45 -10.80 7.94
CA VAL A 153 7.33 -10.05 7.35
C VAL A 153 7.66 -9.62 5.92
N ALA A 154 8.85 -9.11 5.65
CA ALA A 154 9.26 -8.69 4.31
C ALA A 154 9.25 -9.88 3.31
N LYS A 155 9.70 -11.07 3.74
CA LYS A 155 9.57 -12.32 2.95
C LYS A 155 8.10 -12.65 2.66
N LYS A 156 7.21 -12.52 3.64
CA LYS A 156 5.76 -12.75 3.46
C LYS A 156 5.16 -11.77 2.45
N VAL A 157 5.54 -10.49 2.51
CA VAL A 157 5.09 -9.48 1.52
C VAL A 157 5.55 -9.85 0.11
N LYS A 158 6.81 -10.26 -0.06
CA LYS A 158 7.34 -10.73 -1.35
C LYS A 158 6.55 -11.93 -1.89
N LEU A 159 6.26 -12.92 -1.05
CA LEU A 159 5.48 -14.10 -1.45
C LEU A 159 4.06 -13.73 -1.88
N ASN A 160 3.40 -12.83 -1.14
CA ASN A 160 2.07 -12.32 -1.51
C ASN A 160 2.13 -11.53 -2.83
N ALA A 161 3.11 -10.66 -3.02
CA ALA A 161 3.28 -9.92 -4.27
C ALA A 161 3.50 -10.85 -5.46
N ALA A 162 4.35 -11.87 -5.31
CA ALA A 162 4.58 -12.86 -6.36
C ALA A 162 3.32 -13.70 -6.68
N LYS A 163 2.53 -14.03 -5.66
CA LYS A 163 1.23 -14.70 -5.82
C LYS A 163 0.26 -13.82 -6.60
N TYR A 164 0.09 -12.57 -6.20
CA TYR A 164 -0.78 -11.60 -6.86
C TYR A 164 -0.33 -11.33 -8.30
N GLU A 165 0.97 -11.22 -8.55
CA GLU A 165 1.49 -11.02 -9.90
C GLU A 165 1.15 -12.19 -10.84
N ARG A 166 1.23 -13.44 -10.34
CA ARG A 166 0.79 -14.62 -11.12
C ARG A 166 -0.70 -14.60 -11.41
N GLN A 167 -1.52 -14.24 -10.42
CA GLN A 167 -2.98 -14.19 -10.57
C GLN A 167 -3.40 -13.12 -11.57
N LEU A 168 -2.77 -11.92 -11.53
CA LEU A 168 -3.06 -10.81 -12.45
C LEU A 168 -2.81 -11.13 -13.93
N LYS A 169 -2.05 -12.19 -14.24
CA LYS A 169 -1.91 -12.69 -15.62
C LYS A 169 -3.18 -13.36 -16.13
N ASN A 170 -4.04 -13.81 -15.22
CA ASN A 170 -5.26 -14.57 -15.54
C ASN A 170 -6.54 -13.73 -15.42
N CYS A 171 -6.44 -12.49 -14.92
CA CYS A 171 -7.58 -11.60 -14.80
C CYS A 171 -7.25 -10.19 -15.32
N GLU A 172 -8.21 -9.56 -15.99
CA GLU A 172 -8.05 -8.21 -16.50
C GLU A 172 -8.11 -7.18 -15.39
N ILE A 173 -6.97 -6.57 -15.08
CA ILE A 173 -6.92 -5.34 -14.28
C ILE A 173 -7.19 -4.11 -15.17
N ALA A 174 -6.95 -4.22 -16.49
CA ALA A 174 -7.14 -3.13 -17.42
C ALA A 174 -8.62 -2.68 -17.46
N VAL A 175 -8.83 -1.40 -17.32
CA VAL A 175 -10.14 -0.77 -17.59
C VAL A 175 -10.37 -0.92 -19.10
N LYS A 176 -11.38 -1.71 -19.51
CA LYS A 176 -11.82 -1.72 -20.90
C LYS A 176 -12.01 -0.28 -21.34
N LYS A 177 -11.25 0.18 -22.34
CA LYS A 177 -11.56 1.44 -23.02
C LYS A 177 -13.01 1.27 -23.50
N ARG A 178 -13.96 2.01 -22.96
CA ARG A 178 -15.28 2.16 -23.57
C ARG A 178 -14.99 2.73 -24.94
N ASN A 179 -15.14 1.91 -25.97
CA ASN A 179 -15.21 2.40 -27.34
C ASN A 179 -16.44 3.28 -27.40
N TRP A 180 -16.23 4.55 -27.24
CA TRP A 180 -17.18 5.57 -27.70
C TRP A 180 -16.97 5.65 -29.20
N ASN A 181 -17.57 4.74 -29.94
CA ASN A 181 -17.90 5.02 -31.32
C ASN A 181 -19.01 6.08 -31.28
N ILE A 182 -18.60 7.35 -31.26
CA ILE A 182 -19.44 8.47 -31.63
C ILE A 182 -19.27 8.55 -33.15
N PHE A 183 -20.13 7.86 -33.88
CA PHE A 183 -20.51 8.10 -35.29
C PHE A 183 -21.33 6.89 -35.74
N ASP A 184 -22.66 6.99 -35.52
CA ASP A 184 -23.72 6.74 -36.51
C ASP A 184 -24.96 7.54 -36.09
#